data_d121bdb4ab7caba9e71fee3beb170fb5
#
_entry.id   d121bdb4ab7caba9e71fee3beb170fb5
#
_cell.length_a   1.000
_cell.length_b   1.000
_cell.length_c   1.000
_cell.angle_alpha   90.00
_cell.angle_beta   90.00
_cell.angle_gamma   90.00
#
_symmetry.space_group_name_H-M   'P 1'
#
loop_
_entity.id
_entity.type
_entity.pdbx_description
1 polymer ?
#
loop_
_entity_poly.entity_id
_entity_poly.type
_entity_poly.pdbx_seq_one_letter_code
_entity_poly.pdbx_strand_id
1 'polypeptide(L)'
;FDGVEIHGANHYLIHQFFSPYYNRREDEWGDHLKFPLAVIDEVLKVKETYANKDFIVGYRLSPEEAESPGISMEHTEKLIKTITKKAIDYVHISIMDIHSQTREGKYEGEERLKLIHQWVDGRMPVIGIGSVFTADDALDAVESTGIELVALGRGILLDYNFIHKIEEGKEEEIISYFDPNREDKHALPPNLWEQFNKGFYPLPRKDK
;
A
#
# COMPACT_ATOMS: atom_id res chain seq x y z
N PHE A 1 -2.97 21.44 0.69
CA PHE A 1 -2.64 20.06 0.28
C PHE A 1 -2.55 20.01 -1.23
N ASP A 2 -1.63 19.17 -1.73
CA ASP A 2 -1.38 19.01 -3.17
C ASP A 2 -2.09 17.78 -3.75
N GLY A 3 -2.69 16.97 -2.88
CA GLY A 3 -3.43 15.78 -3.28
C GLY A 3 -4.13 15.09 -2.12
N VAL A 4 -4.88 14.03 -2.47
CA VAL A 4 -5.53 13.13 -1.51
C VAL A 4 -5.37 11.68 -1.98
N GLU A 5 -5.30 10.76 -1.02
CA GLU A 5 -5.37 9.31 -1.28
C GLU A 5 -6.66 8.75 -0.70
N ILE A 6 -7.48 8.14 -1.55
CA ILE A 6 -8.72 7.47 -1.15
C ILE A 6 -8.35 6.13 -0.51
N HIS A 7 -8.68 5.95 0.77
CA HIS A 7 -8.26 4.79 1.53
C HIS A 7 -9.23 3.62 1.44
N GLY A 8 -9.04 2.75 0.43
CA GLY A 8 -9.80 1.52 0.20
C GLY A 8 -9.11 0.24 0.70
N ALA A 9 -8.27 0.33 1.74
CA ALA A 9 -7.46 -0.79 2.24
C ALA A 9 -7.69 -1.10 3.73
N ASN A 10 -7.02 -2.14 4.24
CA ASN A 10 -6.80 -2.43 5.65
C ASN A 10 -8.08 -2.55 6.49
N HIS A 11 -9.13 -3.17 5.96
CA HIS A 11 -10.42 -3.44 6.60
C HIS A 11 -11.20 -2.18 7.05
N TYR A 12 -10.83 -0.97 6.52
CA TYR A 12 -11.60 0.25 6.75
C TYR A 12 -12.85 0.32 5.84
N LEU A 13 -13.63 1.37 5.96
CA LEU A 13 -14.98 1.45 5.40
C LEU A 13 -15.08 1.04 3.91
N ILE A 14 -14.24 1.62 3.05
CA ILE A 14 -14.30 1.33 1.60
C ILE A 14 -13.91 -0.13 1.33
N HIS A 15 -12.87 -0.65 2.01
CA HIS A 15 -12.49 -2.05 1.95
C HIS A 15 -13.66 -2.97 2.36
N GLN A 16 -14.36 -2.64 3.46
CA GLN A 16 -15.49 -3.44 3.93
C GLN A 16 -16.64 -3.50 2.92
N PHE A 17 -16.91 -2.43 2.19
CA PHE A 17 -17.89 -2.45 1.11
C PHE A 17 -17.42 -3.26 -0.11
N PHE A 18 -16.13 -3.30 -0.39
CA PHE A 18 -15.54 -4.10 -1.46
C PHE A 18 -15.45 -5.59 -1.11
N SER A 19 -15.36 -5.94 0.18
CA SER A 19 -15.15 -7.31 0.67
C SER A 19 -16.43 -8.14 0.64
N PRO A 20 -16.44 -9.33 0.01
CA PRO A 20 -17.53 -10.29 0.13
C PRO A 20 -17.74 -10.82 1.56
N TYR A 21 -16.73 -10.76 2.42
CA TYR A 21 -16.82 -11.16 3.81
C TYR A 21 -17.65 -10.18 4.63
N TYR A 22 -17.42 -8.87 4.46
CA TYR A 22 -18.10 -7.82 5.23
C TYR A 22 -19.38 -7.37 4.57
N ASN A 23 -19.38 -7.14 3.25
CA ASN A 23 -20.55 -6.64 2.51
C ASN A 23 -21.45 -7.77 2.05
N ARG A 24 -22.47 -8.07 2.86
CA ARG A 24 -23.50 -9.08 2.58
C ARG A 24 -24.86 -8.44 2.36
N ARG A 25 -24.87 -7.22 1.83
CA ARG A 25 -26.10 -6.45 1.58
C ARG A 25 -26.81 -6.99 0.34
N GLU A 26 -28.14 -6.92 0.37
CA GLU A 26 -29.02 -7.33 -0.73
C GLU A 26 -29.60 -6.13 -1.50
N ASP A 27 -29.29 -4.90 -1.05
CA ASP A 27 -29.67 -3.67 -1.74
C ASP A 27 -28.61 -3.27 -2.80
N GLU A 28 -28.81 -2.10 -3.39
CA GLU A 28 -27.90 -1.58 -4.44
C GLU A 28 -26.43 -1.45 -4.02
N TRP A 29 -26.14 -1.39 -2.71
CA TRP A 29 -24.78 -1.32 -2.16
C TRP A 29 -24.16 -2.72 -1.92
N GLY A 30 -24.89 -3.78 -2.20
CA GLY A 30 -24.37 -5.16 -2.21
C GLY A 30 -23.45 -5.45 -3.40
N ASP A 31 -23.48 -4.63 -4.46
CA ASP A 31 -22.44 -4.65 -5.48
C ASP A 31 -21.13 -4.13 -4.90
N HIS A 32 -20.13 -5.02 -4.78
CA HIS A 32 -18.86 -4.74 -4.13
C HIS A 32 -18.05 -3.62 -4.79
N LEU A 33 -18.23 -3.33 -6.07
CA LEU A 33 -17.58 -2.23 -6.77
C LEU A 33 -18.29 -0.89 -6.57
N LYS A 34 -19.59 -0.90 -6.28
CA LYS A 34 -20.42 0.31 -6.32
C LYS A 34 -19.93 1.38 -5.34
N PHE A 35 -19.71 1.03 -4.08
CA PHE A 35 -19.30 2.00 -3.07
C PHE A 35 -17.89 2.58 -3.32
N PRO A 36 -16.84 1.76 -3.56
CA PRO A 36 -15.53 2.27 -3.95
C PRO A 36 -15.58 3.23 -5.14
N LEU A 37 -16.33 2.88 -6.19
CA LEU A 37 -16.45 3.71 -7.40
C LEU A 37 -17.21 5.00 -7.14
N ALA A 38 -18.27 4.98 -6.35
CA ALA A 38 -19.04 6.16 -5.97
C ALA A 38 -18.18 7.17 -5.18
N VAL A 39 -17.33 6.69 -4.25
CA VAL A 39 -16.41 7.55 -3.52
C VAL A 39 -15.37 8.18 -4.47
N ILE A 40 -14.78 7.40 -5.38
CA ILE A 40 -13.85 7.92 -6.38
C ILE A 40 -14.53 9.00 -7.22
N ASP A 41 -15.74 8.77 -7.71
CA ASP A 41 -16.47 9.70 -8.57
C ASP A 41 -16.78 11.03 -7.85
N GLU A 42 -17.18 10.98 -6.59
CA GLU A 42 -17.42 12.22 -5.82
C GLU A 42 -16.11 12.97 -5.51
N VAL A 43 -15.01 12.28 -5.21
CA VAL A 43 -13.70 12.94 -5.01
C VAL A 43 -13.22 13.62 -6.30
N LEU A 44 -13.35 12.94 -7.44
CA LEU A 44 -12.98 13.51 -8.74
C LEU A 44 -13.85 14.73 -9.11
N LYS A 45 -15.14 14.69 -8.83
CA LYS A 45 -16.05 15.82 -9.02
C LYS A 45 -15.67 17.02 -8.14
N VAL A 46 -15.27 16.78 -6.88
CA VAL A 46 -14.76 17.82 -5.99
C VAL A 46 -13.44 18.39 -6.53
N LYS A 47 -12.50 17.52 -6.99
CA LYS A 47 -11.26 17.94 -7.65
C LYS A 47 -11.56 18.87 -8.84
N GLU A 48 -12.44 18.48 -9.73
CA GLU A 48 -12.82 19.27 -10.90
C GLU A 48 -13.41 20.64 -10.54
N THR A 49 -14.18 20.70 -9.44
CA THR A 49 -14.91 21.92 -9.06
C THR A 49 -14.05 22.90 -8.26
N TYR A 50 -13.18 22.42 -7.37
CA TYR A 50 -12.53 23.24 -6.33
C TYR A 50 -11.02 23.18 -6.30
N ALA A 51 -10.38 22.18 -6.91
CA ALA A 51 -8.94 22.03 -6.88
C ALA A 51 -8.27 22.66 -8.13
N ASN A 52 -6.95 22.85 -8.05
CA ASN A 52 -6.17 23.19 -9.23
C ASN A 52 -5.98 21.93 -10.12
N LYS A 53 -5.57 22.12 -11.37
CA LYS A 53 -5.39 21.06 -12.34
C LYS A 53 -4.32 20.03 -11.95
N ASP A 54 -3.36 20.42 -11.11
CA ASP A 54 -2.23 19.61 -10.70
C ASP A 54 -2.49 18.86 -9.38
N PHE A 55 -3.72 18.97 -8.83
CA PHE A 55 -4.12 18.26 -7.61
C PHE A 55 -4.18 16.74 -7.84
N ILE A 56 -3.45 16.00 -7.01
CA ILE A 56 -3.27 14.54 -7.17
C ILE A 56 -4.37 13.78 -6.44
N VAL A 57 -4.95 12.76 -7.08
CA VAL A 57 -5.90 11.83 -6.46
C VAL A 57 -5.42 10.40 -6.65
N GLY A 58 -5.03 9.75 -5.56
CA GLY A 58 -4.66 8.34 -5.55
C GLY A 58 -5.75 7.44 -4.98
N TYR A 59 -5.65 6.13 -5.25
CA TYR A 59 -6.48 5.12 -4.63
C TYR A 59 -5.64 4.01 -4.01
N ARG A 60 -5.81 3.76 -2.70
CA ARG A 60 -5.11 2.70 -1.98
C ARG A 60 -6.02 1.51 -1.73
N LEU A 61 -5.53 0.29 -1.96
CA LEU A 61 -6.28 -0.95 -1.73
C LEU A 61 -5.41 -2.05 -1.11
N SER A 62 -6.06 -2.98 -0.39
CA SER A 62 -5.51 -4.28 -0.06
C SER A 62 -5.98 -5.29 -1.12
N PRO A 63 -5.07 -6.00 -1.82
CA PRO A 63 -5.46 -6.79 -2.99
C PRO A 63 -6.15 -8.12 -2.65
N GLU A 64 -5.91 -8.63 -1.46
CA GLU A 64 -6.54 -9.85 -0.94
C GLU A 64 -6.75 -9.73 0.57
N GLU A 65 -7.68 -10.50 1.10
CA GLU A 65 -7.90 -10.68 2.53
C GLU A 65 -7.90 -12.17 2.92
N ALA A 66 -7.73 -12.44 4.22
CA ALA A 66 -7.60 -13.82 4.70
C ALA A 66 -8.94 -14.51 4.90
N GLU A 67 -10.00 -13.73 4.99
CA GLU A 67 -11.36 -14.16 5.24
C GLU A 67 -11.92 -14.94 4.04
N SER A 68 -12.87 -15.88 4.32
CA SER A 68 -13.55 -16.65 3.29
C SER A 68 -15.08 -16.63 3.54
N PRO A 69 -15.89 -16.22 2.54
CA PRO A 69 -15.49 -15.64 1.26
C PRO A 69 -14.86 -14.26 1.48
N GLY A 70 -13.79 -13.94 0.74
CA GLY A 70 -13.06 -12.69 0.90
C GLY A 70 -12.69 -12.04 -0.43
N ILE A 71 -11.96 -10.92 -0.35
CA ILE A 71 -11.36 -10.31 -1.53
C ILE A 71 -10.30 -11.26 -2.08
N SER A 72 -10.49 -11.69 -3.32
CA SER A 72 -9.51 -12.45 -4.11
C SER A 72 -8.88 -11.58 -5.18
N MET A 73 -7.82 -12.08 -5.82
CA MET A 73 -7.18 -11.37 -6.92
C MET A 73 -8.10 -11.16 -8.13
N GLU A 74 -9.13 -12.01 -8.33
CA GLU A 74 -10.13 -11.80 -9.36
C GLU A 74 -11.03 -10.58 -9.05
N HIS A 75 -11.34 -10.32 -7.78
CA HIS A 75 -12.03 -9.10 -7.37
C HIS A 75 -11.15 -7.89 -7.62
N THR A 76 -9.89 -7.97 -7.25
CA THR A 76 -8.90 -6.91 -7.44
C THR A 76 -8.63 -6.63 -8.91
N GLU A 77 -8.54 -7.64 -9.77
CA GLU A 77 -8.44 -7.46 -11.23
C GLU A 77 -9.61 -6.60 -11.77
N LYS A 78 -10.84 -6.92 -11.35
CA LYS A 78 -12.03 -6.15 -11.77
C LYS A 78 -11.98 -4.71 -11.29
N LEU A 79 -11.58 -4.50 -10.02
CA LEU A 79 -11.44 -3.16 -9.46
C LEU A 79 -10.38 -2.36 -10.22
N ILE A 80 -9.15 -2.88 -10.37
CA ILE A 80 -8.05 -2.22 -11.09
C ILE A 80 -8.45 -1.86 -12.51
N LYS A 81 -8.99 -2.81 -13.28
CA LYS A 81 -9.45 -2.57 -14.66
C LYS A 81 -10.58 -1.54 -14.77
N THR A 82 -11.28 -1.27 -13.68
CA THR A 82 -12.34 -0.27 -13.65
C THR A 82 -11.80 1.10 -13.25
N ILE A 83 -11.01 1.17 -12.19
CA ILE A 83 -10.49 2.46 -11.68
C ILE A 83 -9.43 3.07 -12.60
N THR A 84 -8.65 2.25 -13.33
CA THR A 84 -7.67 2.73 -14.32
C THR A 84 -8.31 3.44 -15.54
N LYS A 85 -9.63 3.41 -15.66
CA LYS A 85 -10.38 4.19 -16.66
C LYS A 85 -10.88 5.54 -16.13
N LYS A 86 -10.67 5.80 -14.83
CA LYS A 86 -11.05 7.06 -14.19
C LYS A 86 -9.85 8.01 -14.10
N ALA A 87 -10.10 9.28 -13.83
CA ALA A 87 -9.06 10.33 -13.75
C ALA A 87 -8.35 10.34 -12.38
N ILE A 88 -7.99 9.16 -11.87
CA ILE A 88 -7.07 9.03 -10.72
C ILE A 88 -5.63 9.01 -11.22
N ASP A 89 -4.70 9.47 -10.40
CA ASP A 89 -3.33 9.73 -10.79
C ASP A 89 -2.40 8.55 -10.46
N TYR A 90 -2.74 7.68 -9.47
CA TYR A 90 -1.98 6.48 -9.13
C TYR A 90 -2.82 5.46 -8.35
N VAL A 91 -2.33 4.23 -8.28
CA VAL A 91 -2.81 3.20 -7.34
C VAL A 91 -1.72 2.82 -6.34
N HIS A 92 -2.10 2.64 -5.06
CA HIS A 92 -1.21 2.26 -3.98
C HIS A 92 -1.64 0.91 -3.39
N ILE A 93 -0.74 -0.07 -3.40
CA ILE A 93 -1.04 -1.44 -2.99
C ILE A 93 -0.55 -1.70 -1.58
N SER A 94 -1.50 -1.89 -0.65
CA SER A 94 -1.23 -2.11 0.77
C SER A 94 -1.05 -3.60 1.07
N ILE A 95 0.20 -4.04 1.14
CA ILE A 95 0.62 -5.41 1.48
C ILE A 95 1.72 -5.39 2.54
N MET A 96 1.94 -6.53 3.20
CA MET A 96 2.97 -6.66 4.23
C MET A 96 4.35 -6.97 3.66
N ASP A 97 4.40 -7.58 2.48
CA ASP A 97 5.62 -7.96 1.78
C ASP A 97 5.44 -7.75 0.28
N ILE A 98 6.38 -7.03 -0.34
CA ILE A 98 6.38 -6.68 -1.77
C ILE A 98 6.34 -7.92 -2.66
N HIS A 99 7.05 -8.98 -2.28
CA HIS A 99 7.13 -10.24 -3.03
C HIS A 99 6.05 -11.25 -2.65
N SER A 100 5.04 -10.81 -1.87
CA SER A 100 3.98 -11.72 -1.45
C SER A 100 3.19 -12.27 -2.63
N GLN A 101 2.99 -13.58 -2.59
CA GLN A 101 2.23 -14.32 -3.61
C GLN A 101 0.74 -14.35 -3.29
N THR A 102 -0.05 -14.56 -4.33
CA THR A 102 -1.50 -14.76 -4.23
C THR A 102 -1.81 -16.05 -3.49
N ARG A 103 -2.92 -16.05 -2.74
CA ARG A 103 -3.25 -17.16 -1.82
C ARG A 103 -3.97 -18.30 -2.52
N GLU A 104 -4.91 -17.98 -3.38
CA GLU A 104 -5.83 -18.96 -3.96
C GLU A 104 -6.43 -18.46 -5.29
N GLY A 105 -7.16 -19.34 -5.97
CA GLY A 105 -7.92 -19.01 -7.16
C GLY A 105 -7.10 -19.04 -8.45
N LYS A 106 -7.56 -18.29 -9.43
CA LYS A 106 -6.99 -18.26 -10.79
C LYS A 106 -5.50 -17.92 -10.85
N TYR A 107 -5.04 -17.10 -9.89
CA TYR A 107 -3.69 -16.55 -9.86
C TYR A 107 -2.81 -17.12 -8.76
N GLU A 108 -3.21 -18.23 -8.13
CA GLU A 108 -2.49 -18.84 -7.01
C GLU A 108 -0.99 -18.99 -7.30
N GLY A 109 -0.17 -18.50 -6.35
CA GLY A 109 1.29 -18.56 -6.43
C GLY A 109 1.96 -17.44 -7.26
N GLU A 110 1.21 -16.59 -7.94
CA GLU A 110 1.77 -15.46 -8.67
C GLU A 110 2.02 -14.26 -7.73
N GLU A 111 3.00 -13.43 -8.02
CA GLU A 111 3.28 -12.23 -7.24
C GLU A 111 2.21 -11.16 -7.43
N ARG A 112 1.61 -10.70 -6.34
CA ARG A 112 0.50 -9.72 -6.35
C ARG A 112 0.82 -8.44 -7.09
N LEU A 113 2.00 -7.83 -6.82
CA LEU A 113 2.39 -6.57 -7.44
C LEU A 113 2.63 -6.70 -8.93
N LYS A 114 3.25 -7.80 -9.39
CA LYS A 114 3.44 -8.07 -10.83
C LYS A 114 2.10 -8.15 -11.57
N LEU A 115 1.13 -8.89 -11.02
CA LEU A 115 -0.20 -8.98 -11.60
C LEU A 115 -0.88 -7.60 -11.68
N ILE A 116 -0.85 -6.84 -10.58
CA ILE A 116 -1.50 -5.54 -10.54
C ILE A 116 -0.83 -4.56 -11.52
N HIS A 117 0.50 -4.52 -11.57
CA HIS A 117 1.24 -3.71 -12.53
C HIS A 117 0.85 -4.07 -13.98
N GLN A 118 0.76 -5.38 -14.31
CA GLN A 118 0.28 -5.83 -15.62
C GLN A 118 -1.15 -5.37 -15.92
N TRP A 119 -2.07 -5.39 -14.93
CA TRP A 119 -3.45 -4.96 -15.13
C TRP A 119 -3.61 -3.44 -15.24
N VAL A 120 -2.74 -2.68 -14.58
CA VAL A 120 -2.67 -1.23 -14.74
C VAL A 120 -2.20 -0.87 -16.15
N ASP A 121 -1.28 -1.66 -16.73
CA ASP A 121 -0.89 -1.60 -18.14
C ASP A 121 -0.38 -0.19 -18.54
N GLY A 122 0.48 0.39 -17.68
CA GLY A 122 1.13 1.68 -17.89
C GLY A 122 0.19 2.90 -17.91
N ARG A 123 -1.07 2.75 -17.46
CA ARG A 123 -2.03 3.87 -17.46
C ARG A 123 -1.79 4.88 -16.36
N MET A 124 -1.17 4.46 -15.28
CA MET A 124 -0.77 5.29 -14.13
C MET A 124 0.30 4.59 -13.31
N PRO A 125 1.06 5.29 -12.47
CA PRO A 125 2.01 4.67 -11.56
C PRO A 125 1.36 3.73 -10.54
N VAL A 126 2.10 2.67 -10.21
CA VAL A 126 1.79 1.74 -9.10
C VAL A 126 2.75 1.99 -7.96
N ILE A 127 2.22 2.24 -6.77
CA ILE A 127 3.01 2.36 -5.54
C ILE A 127 2.91 1.04 -4.78
N GLY A 128 4.04 0.38 -4.50
CA GLY A 128 4.12 -0.79 -3.64
C GLY A 128 4.61 -0.44 -2.24
N ILE A 129 4.15 -1.16 -1.23
CA ILE A 129 4.64 -1.08 0.15
C ILE A 129 4.75 -2.48 0.74
N GLY A 130 5.79 -2.75 1.51
CA GLY A 130 5.90 -3.97 2.31
C GLY A 130 7.33 -4.46 2.45
N SER A 131 7.81 -4.59 3.69
CA SER A 131 9.12 -5.19 4.06
C SER A 131 10.35 -4.59 3.35
N VAL A 132 10.33 -3.30 3.04
CA VAL A 132 11.48 -2.58 2.50
C VAL A 132 12.23 -1.91 3.65
N PHE A 133 13.46 -2.35 3.91
CA PHE A 133 14.28 -1.90 5.03
C PHE A 133 15.69 -1.48 4.62
N THR A 134 16.12 -1.79 3.40
CA THR A 134 17.42 -1.43 2.83
C THR A 134 17.25 -0.77 1.47
N ALA A 135 18.32 -0.15 0.96
CA ALA A 135 18.32 0.39 -0.40
C ALA A 135 18.18 -0.72 -1.46
N ASP A 136 18.82 -1.88 -1.21
CA ASP A 136 18.71 -3.05 -2.09
C ASP A 136 17.28 -3.59 -2.14
N ASP A 137 16.56 -3.64 -0.99
CA ASP A 137 15.14 -4.01 -0.98
C ASP A 137 14.30 -3.05 -1.85
N ALA A 138 14.60 -1.74 -1.77
CA ALA A 138 13.87 -0.75 -2.55
C ALA A 138 14.16 -0.87 -4.07
N LEU A 139 15.41 -1.12 -4.44
CA LEU A 139 15.83 -1.34 -5.82
C LEU A 139 15.20 -2.62 -6.39
N ASP A 140 15.32 -3.73 -5.64
CA ASP A 140 14.73 -5.02 -6.02
C ASP A 140 13.20 -4.91 -6.18
N ALA A 141 12.52 -4.16 -5.30
CA ALA A 141 11.09 -3.91 -5.44
C ALA A 141 10.71 -3.33 -6.79
N VAL A 142 11.44 -2.32 -7.27
CA VAL A 142 11.19 -1.67 -8.58
C VAL A 142 11.59 -2.60 -9.73
N GLU A 143 12.79 -3.17 -9.70
CA GLU A 143 13.33 -3.97 -10.81
C GLU A 143 12.58 -5.29 -11.00
N SER A 144 12.23 -5.96 -9.90
CA SER A 144 11.61 -7.30 -9.97
C SER A 144 10.10 -7.25 -10.22
N THR A 145 9.38 -6.22 -9.73
CA THR A 145 7.91 -6.16 -9.85
C THR A 145 7.41 -5.24 -10.95
N GLY A 146 8.25 -4.29 -11.39
CA GLY A 146 7.91 -3.28 -12.39
C GLY A 146 7.18 -2.06 -11.85
N ILE A 147 6.93 -1.97 -10.53
CA ILE A 147 6.28 -0.79 -9.93
C ILE A 147 7.15 0.46 -10.08
N GLU A 148 6.52 1.62 -10.18
CA GLU A 148 7.23 2.89 -10.40
C GLU A 148 7.65 3.57 -9.09
N LEU A 149 6.96 3.29 -7.98
CA LEU A 149 7.21 3.95 -6.70
C LEU A 149 7.13 2.95 -5.53
N VAL A 150 8.00 3.18 -4.54
CA VAL A 150 8.03 2.41 -3.28
C VAL A 150 7.63 3.30 -2.12
N ALA A 151 6.64 2.87 -1.34
CA ALA A 151 6.27 3.54 -0.09
C ALA A 151 6.97 2.88 1.11
N LEU A 152 7.57 3.70 1.96
CA LEU A 152 8.26 3.27 3.17
C LEU A 152 7.38 3.56 4.40
N GLY A 153 7.04 2.52 5.16
CA GLY A 153 6.38 2.64 6.46
C GLY A 153 7.36 2.32 7.59
N ARG A 154 7.58 1.03 7.83
CA ARG A 154 8.45 0.54 8.89
C ARG A 154 9.92 0.95 8.71
N GLY A 155 10.41 1.02 7.47
CA GLY A 155 11.77 1.47 7.17
C GLY A 155 12.05 2.88 7.68
N ILE A 156 11.14 3.83 7.49
CA ILE A 156 11.28 5.21 8.00
C ILE A 156 11.20 5.27 9.54
N LEU A 157 10.47 4.36 10.19
CA LEU A 157 10.44 4.28 11.65
C LEU A 157 11.77 3.77 12.23
N LEU A 158 12.52 3.00 11.47
CA LEU A 158 13.85 2.55 11.85
C LEU A 158 14.93 3.58 11.52
N ASP A 159 14.81 4.22 10.36
CA ASP A 159 15.75 5.25 9.90
C ASP A 159 15.03 6.39 9.19
N TYR A 160 14.83 7.50 9.89
CA TYR A 160 14.17 8.69 9.33
C TYR A 160 15.01 9.38 8.22
N ASN A 161 16.31 9.08 8.14
CA ASN A 161 17.22 9.56 7.12
C ASN A 161 17.39 8.59 5.94
N PHE A 162 16.55 7.58 5.82
CA PHE A 162 16.65 6.51 4.82
C PHE A 162 16.93 7.04 3.41
N ILE A 163 16.08 7.94 2.92
CA ILE A 163 16.21 8.51 1.56
C ILE A 163 17.47 9.37 1.45
N HIS A 164 17.72 10.22 2.45
CA HIS A 164 18.88 11.11 2.44
C HIS A 164 20.22 10.33 2.39
N LYS A 165 20.30 9.20 3.08
CA LYS A 165 21.47 8.32 3.01
C LYS A 165 21.68 7.73 1.61
N ILE A 166 20.62 7.35 0.93
CA ILE A 166 20.71 6.89 -0.47
C ILE A 166 21.22 8.03 -1.37
N GLU A 167 20.66 9.24 -1.23
CA GLU A 167 21.08 10.42 -2.01
C GLU A 167 22.57 10.79 -1.81
N GLU A 168 23.11 10.49 -0.62
CA GLU A 168 24.52 10.74 -0.29
C GLU A 168 25.48 9.57 -0.64
N GLY A 169 24.98 8.43 -1.13
CA GLY A 169 25.77 7.23 -1.38
C GLY A 169 26.25 6.55 -0.10
N LYS A 170 25.40 6.53 0.93
CA LYS A 170 25.65 5.97 2.27
C LYS A 170 24.65 4.89 2.63
N GLU A 171 24.27 4.07 1.65
CA GLU A 171 23.24 3.03 1.80
C GLU A 171 23.58 2.02 2.91
N GLU A 172 24.87 1.73 3.11
CA GLU A 172 25.36 0.83 4.16
C GLU A 172 25.14 1.38 5.59
N GLU A 173 24.89 2.69 5.75
CA GLU A 173 24.57 3.30 7.03
C GLU A 173 23.07 3.23 7.38
N ILE A 174 22.22 2.73 6.48
CA ILE A 174 20.77 2.61 6.71
C ILE A 174 20.51 1.60 7.86
N ILE A 175 19.68 2.04 8.80
CA ILE A 175 19.29 1.22 9.96
C ILE A 175 18.08 0.36 9.56
N SER A 176 18.34 -0.93 9.33
CA SER A 176 17.34 -1.89 8.84
C SER A 176 16.67 -2.72 9.94
N TYR A 177 17.04 -2.52 11.20
CA TYR A 177 16.49 -3.27 12.34
C TYR A 177 16.29 -2.40 13.57
N PHE A 178 15.36 -2.78 14.44
CA PHE A 178 15.10 -2.14 15.72
C PHE A 178 16.13 -2.63 16.77
N ASP A 179 16.88 -1.68 17.33
CA ASP A 179 17.81 -1.94 18.43
C ASP A 179 17.28 -1.30 19.73
N PRO A 180 16.87 -2.09 20.73
CA PRO A 180 16.35 -1.57 21.99
C PRO A 180 17.41 -0.83 22.84
N ASN A 181 18.71 -1.00 22.54
CA ASN A 181 19.81 -0.37 23.25
C ASN A 181 20.32 0.91 22.56
N ARG A 182 19.69 1.32 21.47
CA ARG A 182 20.09 2.49 20.71
C ARG A 182 19.85 3.77 21.51
N GLU A 183 20.90 4.60 21.67
CA GLU A 183 20.86 5.81 22.49
C GLU A 183 19.86 6.86 21.99
N ASP A 184 19.80 7.07 20.65
CA ASP A 184 18.87 8.02 20.03
C ASP A 184 17.44 7.48 19.92
N LYS A 185 17.19 6.22 20.34
CA LYS A 185 15.88 5.54 20.30
C LYS A 185 15.20 5.64 18.92
N HIS A 186 15.98 5.59 17.83
CA HIS A 186 15.52 5.79 16.45
C HIS A 186 14.76 7.12 16.24
N ALA A 187 15.06 8.15 17.06
CA ALA A 187 14.33 9.42 17.08
C ALA A 187 12.81 9.30 17.31
N LEU A 188 12.35 8.18 17.86
CA LEU A 188 10.93 7.93 18.12
C LEU A 188 10.44 8.68 19.37
N PRO A 189 9.19 9.18 19.40
CA PRO A 189 8.58 9.69 20.61
C PRO A 189 8.58 8.64 21.73
N PRO A 190 8.74 9.02 23.01
CA PRO A 190 8.89 8.07 24.12
C PRO A 190 7.83 6.97 24.21
N ASN A 191 6.55 7.33 24.04
CA ASN A 191 5.45 6.36 24.09
C ASN A 191 5.48 5.38 22.92
N LEU A 192 5.86 5.82 21.73
CA LEU A 192 5.98 4.97 20.55
C LEU A 192 7.19 4.04 20.67
N TRP A 193 8.32 4.56 21.19
CA TRP A 193 9.49 3.76 21.53
C TRP A 193 9.14 2.61 22.47
N GLU A 194 8.41 2.90 23.58
CA GLU A 194 8.00 1.86 24.52
C GLU A 194 7.12 0.78 23.89
N GLN A 195 6.20 1.16 23.01
CA GLN A 195 5.35 0.20 22.30
C GLN A 195 6.17 -0.71 21.39
N PHE A 196 7.10 -0.15 20.61
CA PHE A 196 7.98 -0.94 19.74
C PHE A 196 8.92 -1.83 20.56
N ASN A 197 9.45 -1.34 21.68
CA ASN A 197 10.28 -2.13 22.57
C ASN A 197 9.51 -3.33 23.16
N LYS A 198 8.23 -3.17 23.46
CA LYS A 198 7.32 -4.25 23.89
C LYS A 198 6.87 -5.18 22.76
N GLY A 199 7.27 -4.92 21.50
CA GLY A 199 6.92 -5.74 20.34
C GLY A 199 5.52 -5.51 19.77
N PHE A 200 4.92 -4.34 20.03
CA PHE A 200 3.60 -3.99 19.49
C PHE A 200 3.55 -3.97 17.96
N TYR A 201 4.69 -3.72 17.30
CA TYR A 201 4.77 -3.67 15.84
C TYR A 201 5.83 -4.66 15.32
N PRO A 202 5.59 -5.37 14.20
CA PRO A 202 6.50 -6.36 13.67
C PRO A 202 7.69 -5.68 12.94
N LEU A 203 8.61 -5.13 13.70
CA LEU A 203 9.89 -4.61 13.19
C LEU A 203 10.94 -5.71 13.16
N PRO A 204 11.85 -5.73 12.18
CA PRO A 204 13.08 -6.54 12.26
C PRO A 204 13.84 -6.18 13.54
N ARG A 205 14.39 -7.18 14.24
CA ARG A 205 15.17 -7.00 15.48
C ARG A 205 16.54 -7.63 15.33
N LYS A 206 17.53 -7.02 15.98
CA LYS A 206 18.92 -7.48 15.94
C LYS A 206 19.13 -8.87 16.54
N ASP A 207 18.27 -9.29 17.47
CA ASP A 207 18.45 -10.48 18.31
C ASP A 207 17.59 -11.68 17.88
N LYS A 208 17.16 -11.74 16.60
CA LYS A 208 16.42 -12.89 16.09
C LYS A 208 16.97 -13.41 14.80
#